data_82ae5352b1c2b1914d0f140b31e76512
#
_entry.id   82ae5352b1c2b1914d0f140b31e76512
#
_cell.length_a   1.000
_cell.length_b   1.000
_cell.length_c   1.000
_cell.angle_alpha   90.00
_cell.angle_beta   90.00
_cell.angle_gamma   90.00
#
_symmetry.space_group_name_H-M   'P 1'
#
loop_
_entity.id
_entity.type
_entity.pdbx_description
1 polymer ?
#
loop_
_entity_poly.entity_id
_entity_poly.type
_entity_poly.pdbx_seq_one_letter_code
_entity_poly.pdbx_strand_id
1 'polypeptide(L)'
;MQKYFKAKNDAMFKAIFCNENNRDLLTRLLEDILDTKVTIKKVSVPELIKKNIYVKGKTLDVLVETDTEEINIEVNSYSNKVLRRRNASYIFNRYANNVEVGSSYLKMPKFIQVNLTSETDCDIPDIAKYTLLNPNTCEQYIDNLIIYEFNLPKIKETCYNKNNKHKFIALLDANKEELTKLSNGDKLMEKFKSEVDKLNSDDKFVKFLSDEKETELLINTYRDEGYDKGLEKGTLQEKQKIAREMLNRDMNISLISELTKLSKEEIETLK
;
A
#
# COMPACT_ATOMS: atom_id res chain seq x y z
N MET A 1 -19.09 -12.85 18.41
CA MET A 1 -19.08 -11.39 18.13
C MET A 1 -18.97 -11.20 16.63
N GLN A 2 -19.88 -10.48 15.99
CA GLN A 2 -19.79 -10.18 14.57
C GLN A 2 -18.54 -9.31 14.31
N LYS A 3 -17.74 -9.69 13.32
CA LYS A 3 -16.46 -9.03 12.98
C LYS A 3 -16.78 -7.66 12.37
N TYR A 4 -16.18 -6.60 12.90
CA TYR A 4 -16.34 -5.24 12.39
C TYR A 4 -15.14 -4.88 11.49
N PHE A 5 -15.40 -4.55 10.24
CA PHE A 5 -14.39 -4.15 9.27
C PHE A 5 -14.24 -2.63 9.25
N LYS A 6 -13.01 -2.14 9.32
CA LYS A 6 -12.68 -0.73 9.25
C LYS A 6 -12.67 -0.25 7.78
N ALA A 7 -12.90 1.04 7.57
CA ALA A 7 -12.93 1.64 6.23
C ALA A 7 -11.58 1.64 5.51
N LYS A 8 -10.48 1.38 6.21
CA LYS A 8 -9.16 1.15 5.60
C LYS A 8 -9.01 -0.22 4.89
N ASN A 9 -10.00 -1.11 4.95
CA ASN A 9 -10.04 -2.28 4.09
C ASN A 9 -10.33 -1.85 2.66
N ASP A 10 -9.61 -2.41 1.69
CA ASP A 10 -9.70 -2.01 0.28
C ASP A 10 -11.13 -2.08 -0.28
N ALA A 11 -11.83 -3.18 -0.07
CA ALA A 11 -13.20 -3.33 -0.56
C ALA A 11 -14.20 -2.40 0.16
N MET A 12 -14.02 -2.17 1.48
CA MET A 12 -14.80 -1.18 2.23
C MET A 12 -14.56 0.23 1.68
N PHE A 13 -13.29 0.59 1.45
CA PHE A 13 -12.90 1.88 0.91
C PHE A 13 -13.56 2.13 -0.45
N LYS A 14 -13.43 1.18 -1.37
CA LYS A 14 -14.05 1.26 -2.70
C LYS A 14 -15.57 1.34 -2.63
N ALA A 15 -16.22 0.52 -1.80
CA ALA A 15 -17.67 0.52 -1.63
C ALA A 15 -18.20 1.87 -1.14
N ILE A 16 -17.45 2.58 -0.30
CA ILE A 16 -17.84 3.90 0.22
C ILE A 16 -17.52 5.00 -0.78
N PHE A 17 -16.25 5.10 -1.22
CA PHE A 17 -15.74 6.27 -1.94
C PHE A 17 -15.94 6.22 -3.46
N CYS A 18 -16.17 5.05 -4.05
CA CYS A 18 -16.53 4.93 -5.46
C CYS A 18 -18.05 4.97 -5.70
N ASN A 19 -18.86 5.06 -4.63
CA ASN A 19 -20.29 5.25 -4.73
C ASN A 19 -20.62 6.72 -5.05
N GLU A 20 -21.37 6.96 -6.13
CA GLU A 20 -21.75 8.30 -6.57
C GLU A 20 -22.55 9.09 -5.52
N ASN A 21 -23.35 8.40 -4.69
CA ASN A 21 -24.10 9.02 -3.58
C ASN A 21 -23.20 9.52 -2.45
N ASN A 22 -21.92 9.13 -2.46
CA ASN A 22 -20.93 9.48 -1.46
C ASN A 22 -19.82 10.38 -2.02
N ARG A 23 -20.11 11.10 -3.11
CA ARG A 23 -19.17 12.03 -3.74
C ARG A 23 -18.69 13.11 -2.76
N ASP A 24 -19.56 13.57 -1.88
CA ASP A 24 -19.26 14.52 -0.81
C ASP A 24 -18.25 13.97 0.21
N LEU A 25 -18.32 12.67 0.54
CA LEU A 25 -17.36 12.01 1.42
C LEU A 25 -15.97 11.92 0.77
N LEU A 26 -15.91 11.55 -0.52
CA LEU A 26 -14.64 11.53 -1.25
C LEU A 26 -14.05 12.93 -1.40
N THR A 27 -14.89 13.93 -1.69
CA THR A 27 -14.45 15.34 -1.74
C THR A 27 -13.84 15.76 -0.41
N ARG A 28 -14.50 15.48 0.70
CA ARG A 28 -13.99 15.81 2.03
C ARG A 28 -12.67 15.11 2.35
N LEU A 29 -12.54 13.84 1.96
CA LEU A 29 -11.28 13.10 2.14
C LEU A 29 -10.14 13.76 1.36
N LEU A 30 -10.38 14.13 0.09
CA LEU A 30 -9.36 14.78 -0.73
C LEU A 30 -9.02 16.19 -0.22
N GLU A 31 -9.99 16.95 0.26
CA GLU A 31 -9.75 18.27 0.88
C GLU A 31 -8.90 18.13 2.15
N ASP A 32 -9.12 17.10 2.95
CA ASP A 32 -8.31 16.78 4.13
C ASP A 32 -6.86 16.36 3.75
N ILE A 33 -6.71 15.62 2.64
CA ILE A 33 -5.42 15.15 2.13
C ILE A 33 -4.60 16.31 1.54
N LEU A 34 -5.23 17.13 0.71
CA LEU A 34 -4.55 18.14 -0.11
C LEU A 34 -4.49 19.51 0.57
N ASP A 35 -5.22 19.71 1.67
CA ASP A 35 -5.36 20.98 2.39
C ASP A 35 -5.87 22.13 1.47
N THR A 36 -6.75 21.79 0.53
CA THR A 36 -7.34 22.73 -0.44
C THR A 36 -8.72 22.26 -0.88
N LYS A 37 -9.51 23.17 -1.46
CA LYS A 37 -10.81 22.82 -2.05
C LYS A 37 -10.63 21.98 -3.31
N VAL A 38 -11.45 20.95 -3.45
CA VAL A 38 -11.39 19.98 -4.54
C VAL A 38 -12.73 19.89 -5.26
N THR A 39 -12.70 20.00 -6.59
CA THR A 39 -13.86 19.73 -7.44
C THR A 39 -13.60 18.48 -8.27
N ILE A 40 -14.32 17.40 -7.95
CA ILE A 40 -14.16 16.10 -8.61
C ILE A 40 -14.95 16.10 -9.93
N LYS A 41 -14.28 15.87 -11.05
CA LYS A 41 -14.90 15.65 -12.37
C LYS A 41 -15.31 14.19 -12.55
N LYS A 42 -14.38 13.28 -12.28
CA LYS A 42 -14.59 11.86 -12.52
C LYS A 42 -13.92 11.01 -11.44
N VAL A 43 -14.54 9.91 -11.12
CA VAL A 43 -13.96 8.85 -10.29
C VAL A 43 -14.01 7.56 -11.08
N SER A 44 -12.91 6.82 -11.09
CA SER A 44 -12.82 5.53 -11.73
C SER A 44 -12.04 4.55 -10.85
N VAL A 45 -12.43 3.28 -10.94
CA VAL A 45 -11.62 2.15 -10.48
C VAL A 45 -11.03 1.56 -11.75
N PRO A 46 -9.77 1.85 -12.08
CA PRO A 46 -9.19 1.37 -13.31
C PRO A 46 -9.14 -0.15 -13.31
N GLU A 47 -9.96 -0.78 -14.13
CA GLU A 47 -9.82 -2.20 -14.43
C GLU A 47 -8.45 -2.45 -15.07
N LEU A 48 -7.90 -3.63 -14.82
CA LEU A 48 -6.67 -4.12 -15.44
C LEU A 48 -6.69 -3.88 -16.95
N ILE A 49 -6.03 -2.84 -17.43
CA ILE A 49 -5.75 -2.72 -18.86
C ILE A 49 -4.68 -3.76 -19.19
N LYS A 50 -5.14 -4.98 -19.50
CA LYS A 50 -4.28 -6.03 -20.04
C LYS A 50 -3.88 -5.67 -21.46
N LYS A 51 -2.96 -4.74 -21.62
CA LYS A 51 -2.36 -4.44 -22.93
C LYS A 51 -1.44 -5.55 -23.43
N ASN A 52 -0.99 -6.45 -22.55
CA ASN A 52 -0.15 -7.59 -22.92
C ASN A 52 -0.22 -8.65 -21.82
N ILE A 53 -0.37 -9.94 -22.21
CA ILE A 53 -0.44 -11.09 -21.27
C ILE A 53 0.84 -11.28 -20.45
N TYR A 54 1.96 -10.69 -20.87
CA TYR A 54 3.26 -10.77 -20.19
C TYR A 54 3.53 -9.57 -19.26
N VAL A 55 2.67 -8.56 -19.23
CA VAL A 55 2.80 -7.41 -18.32
C VAL A 55 1.92 -7.67 -17.11
N LYS A 56 2.54 -7.69 -15.93
CA LYS A 56 1.83 -7.74 -14.64
C LYS A 56 0.80 -6.62 -14.63
N GLY A 57 -0.49 -6.96 -14.59
CA GLY A 57 -1.56 -5.97 -14.59
C GLY A 57 -1.41 -5.02 -13.40
N LYS A 58 -1.39 -3.72 -13.67
CA LYS A 58 -1.35 -2.68 -12.64
C LYS A 58 -2.79 -2.22 -12.40
N THR A 59 -3.34 -2.56 -11.25
CA THR A 59 -4.65 -2.08 -10.81
C THR A 59 -4.41 -0.93 -9.84
N LEU A 60 -5.02 0.21 -10.11
CA LEU A 60 -5.10 1.33 -9.18
C LEU A 60 -6.34 1.15 -8.30
N ASP A 61 -6.31 1.62 -7.06
CA ASP A 61 -7.45 1.44 -6.16
C ASP A 61 -8.58 2.42 -6.51
N VAL A 62 -8.32 3.72 -6.45
CA VAL A 62 -9.27 4.76 -6.83
C VAL A 62 -8.55 5.87 -7.56
N LEU A 63 -8.97 6.15 -8.80
CA LEU A 63 -8.46 7.27 -9.58
C LEU A 63 -9.50 8.39 -9.62
N VAL A 64 -9.07 9.59 -9.25
CA VAL A 64 -9.88 10.82 -9.25
C VAL A 64 -9.28 11.81 -10.23
N GLU A 65 -10.13 12.35 -11.10
CA GLU A 65 -9.78 13.42 -12.04
C GLU A 65 -10.47 14.71 -11.60
N THR A 66 -9.72 15.79 -11.50
CA THR A 66 -10.18 17.18 -11.28
C THR A 66 -9.96 18.02 -12.54
N ASP A 67 -10.08 19.34 -12.44
CA ASP A 67 -9.74 20.23 -13.56
C ASP A 67 -8.25 20.25 -13.90
N THR A 68 -7.40 20.08 -12.91
CA THR A 68 -5.95 20.28 -13.01
C THR A 68 -5.12 19.12 -12.51
N GLU A 69 -5.75 18.10 -11.90
CA GLU A 69 -5.06 17.05 -11.18
C GLU A 69 -5.62 15.66 -11.52
N GLU A 70 -4.74 14.68 -11.58
CA GLU A 70 -5.05 13.26 -11.47
C GLU A 70 -4.54 12.73 -10.13
N ILE A 71 -5.44 12.20 -9.32
CA ILE A 71 -5.15 11.72 -7.97
C ILE A 71 -5.41 10.23 -7.91
N ASN A 72 -4.35 9.45 -7.68
CA ASN A 72 -4.48 8.02 -7.40
C ASN A 72 -4.43 7.77 -5.91
N ILE A 73 -5.43 7.09 -5.37
CA ILE A 73 -5.49 6.72 -3.95
C ILE A 73 -5.29 5.21 -3.85
N GLU A 74 -4.29 4.80 -3.09
CA GLU A 74 -3.96 3.41 -2.77
C GLU A 74 -4.15 3.17 -1.27
N VAL A 75 -4.91 2.14 -0.94
CA VAL A 75 -5.09 1.69 0.44
C VAL A 75 -4.20 0.47 0.68
N ASN A 76 -3.24 0.59 1.59
CA ASN A 76 -2.26 -0.43 1.86
C ASN A 76 -2.41 -0.94 3.31
N SER A 77 -2.65 -2.23 3.48
CA SER A 77 -2.64 -2.87 4.81
C SER A 77 -1.26 -2.82 5.45
N TYR A 78 -0.21 -2.90 4.64
CA TYR A 78 1.19 -2.82 5.04
C TYR A 78 2.01 -2.07 3.97
N SER A 79 3.06 -1.34 4.38
CA SER A 79 3.99 -0.68 3.46
C SER A 79 5.44 -1.03 3.79
N ASN A 80 6.21 -1.36 2.76
CA ASN A 80 7.63 -1.59 2.80
C ASN A 80 8.31 -1.00 1.55
N LYS A 81 9.63 -1.11 1.46
CA LYS A 81 10.40 -0.61 0.31
C LYS A 81 9.94 -1.20 -1.03
N VAL A 82 9.46 -2.45 -1.05
CA VAL A 82 8.98 -3.10 -2.29
C VAL A 82 7.63 -2.53 -2.70
N LEU A 83 6.70 -2.36 -1.75
CA LEU A 83 5.40 -1.75 -2.01
C LEU A 83 5.53 -0.31 -2.48
N ARG A 84 6.40 0.47 -1.84
CA ARG A 84 6.68 1.86 -2.26
C ARG A 84 7.18 1.94 -3.70
N ARG A 85 8.08 1.02 -4.12
CA ARG A 85 8.51 0.91 -5.53
C ARG A 85 7.36 0.55 -6.46
N ARG A 86 6.47 -0.35 -6.04
CA ARG A 86 5.26 -0.71 -6.79
C ARG A 86 4.36 0.51 -6.99
N ASN A 87 4.01 1.20 -5.91
CA ASN A 87 3.13 2.37 -5.95
C ASN A 87 3.75 3.51 -6.77
N ALA A 88 5.05 3.78 -6.62
CA ALA A 88 5.77 4.71 -7.48
C ALA A 88 5.69 4.32 -8.95
N SER A 89 5.78 3.02 -9.29
CA SER A 89 5.66 2.56 -10.68
C SER A 89 4.27 2.83 -11.29
N TYR A 90 3.22 2.94 -10.47
CA TYR A 90 1.87 3.27 -10.93
C TYR A 90 1.79 4.72 -11.39
N ILE A 91 2.22 5.66 -10.54
CA ILE A 91 2.18 7.09 -10.88
C ILE A 91 3.12 7.42 -12.05
N PHE A 92 4.32 6.84 -12.10
CA PHE A 92 5.23 7.04 -13.24
C PHE A 92 4.65 6.50 -14.55
N ASN A 93 3.96 5.37 -14.50
CA ASN A 93 3.27 4.84 -15.68
C ASN A 93 2.14 5.76 -16.15
N ARG A 94 1.34 6.29 -15.22
CA ARG A 94 0.30 7.27 -15.53
C ARG A 94 0.91 8.53 -16.12
N TYR A 95 1.92 9.09 -15.49
CA TYR A 95 2.64 10.27 -15.96
C TYR A 95 3.15 10.07 -17.40
N ALA A 96 3.80 8.96 -17.69
CA ALA A 96 4.36 8.66 -19.00
C ALA A 96 3.30 8.44 -20.11
N ASN A 97 2.12 7.92 -19.75
CA ASN A 97 1.08 7.57 -20.72
C ASN A 97 0.01 8.64 -20.90
N ASN A 98 0.10 9.77 -20.18
CA ASN A 98 -0.93 10.81 -20.23
C ASN A 98 -0.56 11.99 -21.15
N VAL A 99 0.39 11.78 -22.05
CA VAL A 99 0.76 12.75 -23.06
C VAL A 99 0.16 12.33 -24.40
N GLU A 100 -0.86 13.04 -24.85
CA GLU A 100 -1.41 12.85 -26.18
C GLU A 100 -0.43 13.34 -27.26
N VAL A 101 -0.36 12.62 -28.37
CA VAL A 101 0.50 13.02 -29.51
C VAL A 101 0.09 14.41 -30.00
N GLY A 102 1.03 15.34 -30.00
CA GLY A 102 0.80 16.73 -30.43
C GLY A 102 0.31 17.67 -29.31
N SER A 103 0.11 17.19 -28.08
CA SER A 103 -0.20 18.05 -26.93
C SER A 103 1.07 18.70 -26.34
N SER A 104 0.88 19.83 -25.66
CA SER A 104 1.97 20.50 -24.94
C SER A 104 2.21 19.88 -23.57
N TYR A 105 3.47 19.59 -23.22
CA TYR A 105 3.85 19.13 -21.88
C TYR A 105 3.46 20.12 -20.76
N LEU A 106 3.31 21.41 -21.07
CA LEU A 106 2.83 22.43 -20.13
C LEU A 106 1.35 22.28 -19.74
N LYS A 107 0.58 21.48 -20.51
CA LYS A 107 -0.83 21.18 -20.24
C LYS A 107 -1.03 19.85 -19.48
N MET A 108 0.04 19.17 -19.13
CA MET A 108 -0.06 17.94 -18.32
C MET A 108 -0.70 18.27 -16.97
N PRO A 109 -1.64 17.44 -16.50
CA PRO A 109 -2.20 17.61 -15.17
C PRO A 109 -1.13 17.39 -14.10
N LYS A 110 -1.41 17.82 -12.89
CA LYS A 110 -0.63 17.43 -11.72
C LYS A 110 -0.99 16.00 -11.33
N PHE A 111 0.02 15.14 -11.20
CA PHE A 111 -0.14 13.75 -10.78
C PHE A 111 0.14 13.62 -9.30
N ILE A 112 -0.83 13.13 -8.56
CA ILE A 112 -0.76 12.96 -7.11
C ILE A 112 -1.01 11.49 -6.77
N GLN A 113 -0.02 10.85 -6.17
CA GLN A 113 -0.16 9.53 -5.56
C GLN A 113 -0.43 9.71 -4.08
N VAL A 114 -1.51 9.12 -3.59
CA VAL A 114 -1.87 9.08 -2.17
C VAL A 114 -1.79 7.64 -1.69
N ASN A 115 -0.92 7.36 -0.74
CA ASN A 115 -0.80 6.06 -0.10
C ASN A 115 -1.36 6.15 1.33
N LEU A 116 -2.47 5.49 1.58
CA LEU A 116 -3.09 5.35 2.91
C LEU A 116 -2.60 4.04 3.53
N THR A 117 -1.71 4.13 4.51
CA THR A 117 -0.97 2.97 5.03
C THR A 117 -1.37 2.64 6.45
N SER A 118 -1.68 1.37 6.71
CA SER A 118 -2.08 0.87 8.03
C SER A 118 -0.89 0.48 8.89
N GLU A 119 0.11 -0.19 8.29
CA GLU A 119 1.33 -0.63 8.97
C GLU A 119 2.53 -0.38 8.06
N THR A 120 3.70 -0.12 8.63
CA THR A 120 4.92 0.12 7.85
C THR A 120 6.17 -0.25 8.66
N ASP A 121 7.17 -0.81 7.97
CA ASP A 121 8.54 -0.99 8.47
C ASP A 121 9.43 0.23 8.19
N CYS A 122 8.91 1.24 7.50
CA CYS A 122 9.62 2.47 7.22
C CYS A 122 9.36 3.48 8.34
N ASP A 123 10.41 4.14 8.83
CA ASP A 123 10.25 5.27 9.74
C ASP A 123 9.76 6.49 8.96
N ILE A 124 8.44 6.63 8.90
CA ILE A 124 7.77 7.76 8.27
C ILE A 124 6.98 8.55 9.33
N PRO A 125 6.86 9.89 9.20
CA PRO A 125 5.96 10.67 10.02
C PRO A 125 4.50 10.26 9.82
N ASP A 126 3.59 10.87 10.56
CA ASP A 126 2.14 10.71 10.34
C ASP A 126 1.75 11.06 8.90
N ILE A 127 2.33 12.13 8.33
CA ILE A 127 2.16 12.53 6.93
C ILE A 127 3.51 12.85 6.31
N ALA A 128 3.81 12.22 5.19
CA ALA A 128 5.00 12.51 4.39
C ALA A 128 4.61 12.93 2.96
N LYS A 129 5.28 13.97 2.46
CA LYS A 129 5.16 14.45 1.09
C LYS A 129 6.50 14.31 0.38
N TYR A 130 6.49 13.63 -0.77
CA TYR A 130 7.68 13.42 -1.59
C TYR A 130 7.51 14.11 -2.94
N THR A 131 8.61 14.75 -3.38
CA THR A 131 8.74 15.42 -4.69
C THR A 131 10.12 15.14 -5.26
N LEU A 132 10.33 15.42 -6.55
CA LEU A 132 11.64 15.30 -7.18
C LEU A 132 12.46 16.58 -6.95
N LEU A 133 13.47 16.48 -6.11
CA LEU A 133 14.34 17.60 -5.72
C LEU A 133 15.79 17.31 -6.03
N ASN A 134 16.54 18.36 -6.37
CA ASN A 134 18.00 18.35 -6.30
C ASN A 134 18.43 18.28 -4.82
N PRO A 135 19.17 17.23 -4.40
CA PRO A 135 19.51 17.03 -2.99
C PRO A 135 20.44 18.11 -2.42
N ASN A 136 21.17 18.86 -3.27
CA ASN A 136 22.12 19.86 -2.84
C ASN A 136 21.51 21.28 -2.76
N THR A 137 20.62 21.60 -3.70
CA THR A 137 20.03 22.96 -3.83
C THR A 137 18.59 23.04 -3.35
N CYS A 138 17.93 21.88 -3.14
CA CYS A 138 16.49 21.77 -2.88
C CYS A 138 15.63 22.35 -4.04
N GLU A 139 16.21 22.55 -5.20
CA GLU A 139 15.47 22.96 -6.40
C GLU A 139 14.55 21.83 -6.85
N GLN A 140 13.31 22.14 -7.10
CA GLN A 140 12.33 21.18 -7.58
C GLN A 140 12.49 20.99 -9.10
N TYR A 141 12.75 19.74 -9.53
CA TYR A 141 12.96 19.41 -10.93
C TYR A 141 11.69 19.51 -11.77
N ILE A 142 10.57 18.99 -11.24
CA ILE A 142 9.20 19.14 -11.78
C ILE A 142 8.22 19.37 -10.63
N ASP A 143 7.18 20.14 -10.83
CA ASP A 143 6.19 20.52 -9.81
C ASP A 143 4.88 19.74 -9.91
N ASN A 144 4.71 18.96 -10.97
CA ASN A 144 3.46 18.27 -11.28
C ASN A 144 3.49 16.76 -10.92
N LEU A 145 4.44 16.30 -10.11
CA LEU A 145 4.50 14.92 -9.61
C LEU A 145 4.73 14.90 -8.09
N ILE A 146 3.73 14.41 -7.35
CA ILE A 146 3.73 14.40 -5.89
C ILE A 146 3.30 13.04 -5.37
N ILE A 147 3.98 12.54 -4.34
CA ILE A 147 3.58 11.34 -3.60
C ILE A 147 3.32 11.74 -2.15
N TYR A 148 2.15 11.41 -1.64
CA TYR A 148 1.81 11.50 -0.22
C TYR A 148 1.78 10.10 0.40
N GLU A 149 2.31 9.97 1.60
CA GLU A 149 2.14 8.81 2.47
C GLU A 149 1.50 9.24 3.78
N PHE A 150 0.40 8.58 4.13
CA PHE A 150 -0.37 8.79 5.35
C PHE A 150 -0.27 7.54 6.23
N ASN A 151 0.34 7.68 7.40
CA ASN A 151 0.39 6.62 8.42
C ASN A 151 -0.90 6.70 9.26
N LEU A 152 -1.91 5.91 8.90
CA LEU A 152 -3.24 5.96 9.52
C LEU A 152 -3.22 5.76 11.04
N PRO A 153 -2.47 4.80 11.62
CA PRO A 153 -2.34 4.67 13.07
C PRO A 153 -1.77 5.91 13.76
N LYS A 154 -0.68 6.50 13.22
CA LYS A 154 -0.07 7.72 13.79
C LYS A 154 -1.01 8.92 13.69
N ILE A 155 -1.71 9.09 12.56
CA ILE A 155 -2.71 10.15 12.36
C ILE A 155 -3.84 10.01 13.39
N LYS A 156 -4.35 8.79 13.57
CA LYS A 156 -5.43 8.52 14.53
C LYS A 156 -4.98 8.86 15.96
N GLU A 157 -3.79 8.45 16.38
CA GLU A 157 -3.23 8.78 17.68
C GLU A 157 -3.10 10.29 17.87
N THR A 158 -2.59 11.01 16.88
CA THR A 158 -2.46 12.47 16.91
C THR A 158 -3.83 13.16 17.01
N CYS A 159 -4.86 12.65 16.33
CA CYS A 159 -6.22 13.19 16.38
C CYS A 159 -6.87 13.06 17.76
N TYR A 160 -6.55 12.02 18.54
CA TYR A 160 -7.05 11.87 19.91
C TYR A 160 -6.38 12.85 20.88
N ASN A 161 -5.12 13.16 20.65
CA ASN A 161 -4.30 13.93 21.59
C ASN A 161 -4.27 15.44 21.30
N LYS A 162 -4.64 15.86 20.08
CA LYS A 162 -4.56 17.25 19.62
C LYS A 162 -5.76 17.59 18.72
N ASN A 163 -6.12 18.88 18.68
CA ASN A 163 -7.14 19.35 17.74
C ASN A 163 -6.57 19.32 16.33
N ASN A 164 -6.77 18.21 15.62
CA ASN A 164 -6.12 17.90 14.36
C ASN A 164 -7.07 18.14 13.17
N LYS A 165 -6.51 18.74 12.12
CA LYS A 165 -7.22 18.99 10.86
C LYS A 165 -7.52 17.71 10.06
N HIS A 166 -6.79 16.62 10.29
CA HIS A 166 -6.93 15.34 9.56
C HIS A 166 -7.89 14.35 10.22
N LYS A 167 -8.94 14.84 10.86
CA LYS A 167 -9.94 13.98 11.54
C LYS A 167 -10.64 13.03 10.58
N PHE A 168 -10.92 13.46 9.35
CA PHE A 168 -11.61 12.61 8.38
C PHE A 168 -10.74 11.44 7.95
N ILE A 169 -9.43 11.66 7.76
CA ILE A 169 -8.47 10.58 7.46
C ILE A 169 -8.38 9.59 8.62
N ALA A 170 -8.40 10.07 9.87
CA ALA A 170 -8.37 9.22 11.05
C ALA A 170 -9.55 8.25 11.15
N LEU A 171 -10.74 8.60 10.60
CA LEU A 171 -11.91 7.74 10.56
C LEU A 171 -11.67 6.45 9.77
N LEU A 172 -10.74 6.44 8.81
CA LEU A 172 -10.44 5.25 8.00
C LEU A 172 -9.91 4.08 8.85
N ASP A 173 -9.14 4.38 9.90
CA ASP A 173 -8.61 3.36 10.83
C ASP A 173 -9.40 3.28 12.15
N ALA A 174 -10.53 3.94 12.28
CA ALA A 174 -11.33 3.93 13.48
C ALA A 174 -12.16 2.64 13.62
N ASN A 175 -12.27 2.12 14.84
CA ASN A 175 -13.25 1.10 15.18
C ASN A 175 -14.63 1.74 15.44
N LYS A 176 -15.65 0.93 15.73
CA LYS A 176 -17.03 1.39 15.90
C LYS A 176 -17.19 2.46 17.00
N GLU A 177 -16.51 2.30 18.13
CA GLU A 177 -16.58 3.25 19.25
C GLU A 177 -15.83 4.54 18.89
N GLU A 178 -14.64 4.41 18.29
CA GLU A 178 -13.84 5.53 17.81
C GLU A 178 -14.58 6.34 16.74
N LEU A 179 -15.23 5.68 15.76
CA LEU A 179 -16.07 6.34 14.76
C LEU A 179 -17.17 7.17 15.42
N THR A 180 -17.84 6.62 16.44
CA THR A 180 -18.90 7.34 17.15
C THR A 180 -18.38 8.58 17.86
N LYS A 181 -17.18 8.50 18.46
CA LYS A 181 -16.58 9.65 19.16
C LYS A 181 -16.08 10.73 18.20
N LEU A 182 -15.39 10.31 17.11
CA LEU A 182 -14.77 11.24 16.17
C LEU A 182 -15.78 11.92 15.26
N SER A 183 -16.88 11.25 14.91
CA SER A 183 -17.90 11.79 13.99
C SER A 183 -18.88 12.75 14.64
N ASN A 184 -18.95 12.76 15.97
CA ASN A 184 -19.94 13.55 16.72
C ASN A 184 -19.82 15.06 16.40
N GLY A 185 -20.93 15.65 15.96
CA GLY A 185 -21.05 17.08 15.65
C GLY A 185 -20.59 17.48 14.25
N ASP A 186 -20.16 16.54 13.40
CA ASP A 186 -19.84 16.79 11.97
C ASP A 186 -20.73 15.91 11.08
N LYS A 187 -21.64 16.54 10.33
CA LYS A 187 -22.64 15.85 9.49
C LYS A 187 -22.03 14.91 8.44
N LEU A 188 -20.88 15.27 7.85
CA LEU A 188 -20.22 14.42 6.87
C LEU A 188 -19.53 13.22 7.53
N MET A 189 -18.93 13.42 8.70
CA MET A 189 -18.35 12.31 9.46
C MET A 189 -19.44 11.37 10.00
N GLU A 190 -20.59 11.89 10.41
CA GLU A 190 -21.75 11.08 10.80
C GLU A 190 -22.31 10.30 9.61
N LYS A 191 -22.39 10.92 8.42
CA LYS A 191 -22.76 10.22 7.18
C LYS A 191 -21.75 9.10 6.87
N PHE A 192 -20.46 9.37 6.96
CA PHE A 192 -19.41 8.37 6.75
C PHE A 192 -19.56 7.18 7.72
N LYS A 193 -19.75 7.47 9.03
CA LYS A 193 -20.02 6.43 10.02
C LYS A 193 -21.24 5.60 9.64
N SER A 194 -22.33 6.24 9.21
CA SER A 194 -23.56 5.54 8.80
C SER A 194 -23.30 4.60 7.62
N GLU A 195 -22.51 5.00 6.62
CA GLU A 195 -22.15 4.14 5.49
C GLU A 195 -21.27 2.95 5.92
N VAL A 196 -20.30 3.17 6.82
CA VAL A 196 -19.48 2.08 7.39
C VAL A 196 -20.34 1.09 8.18
N ASP A 197 -21.23 1.58 9.02
CA ASP A 197 -22.14 0.74 9.84
C ASP A 197 -23.12 -0.05 8.95
N LYS A 198 -23.64 0.56 7.88
CA LYS A 198 -24.52 -0.08 6.90
C LYS A 198 -23.81 -1.26 6.20
N LEU A 199 -22.58 -1.08 5.72
CA LEU A 199 -21.80 -2.14 5.10
C LEU A 199 -21.46 -3.26 6.08
N ASN A 200 -21.14 -2.93 7.33
CA ASN A 200 -20.91 -3.92 8.39
C ASN A 200 -22.20 -4.64 8.86
N SER A 201 -23.37 -4.14 8.50
CA SER A 201 -24.67 -4.76 8.78
C SER A 201 -25.18 -5.59 7.60
N ASP A 202 -24.53 -5.55 6.44
CA ASP A 202 -24.82 -6.38 5.27
C ASP A 202 -24.09 -7.73 5.37
N ASP A 203 -24.84 -8.78 5.72
CA ASP A 203 -24.27 -10.12 5.93
C ASP A 203 -23.54 -10.66 4.70
N LYS A 204 -24.00 -10.31 3.48
CA LYS A 204 -23.35 -10.77 2.22
C LYS A 204 -22.02 -10.07 2.04
N PHE A 205 -21.97 -8.77 2.30
CA PHE A 205 -20.75 -7.99 2.20
C PHE A 205 -19.73 -8.40 3.27
N VAL A 206 -20.16 -8.60 4.51
CA VAL A 206 -19.32 -9.09 5.62
C VAL A 206 -18.76 -10.48 5.32
N LYS A 207 -19.57 -11.37 4.73
CA LYS A 207 -19.11 -12.69 4.29
C LYS A 207 -18.03 -12.56 3.20
N PHE A 208 -18.28 -11.74 2.16
CA PHE A 208 -17.31 -11.48 1.10
C PHE A 208 -15.96 -10.99 1.67
N LEU A 209 -15.95 -10.01 2.59
CA LEU A 209 -14.75 -9.50 3.24
C LEU A 209 -14.03 -10.57 4.09
N SER A 210 -14.78 -11.48 4.69
CA SER A 210 -14.22 -12.57 5.49
C SER A 210 -13.52 -13.60 4.60
N ASP A 211 -14.15 -13.98 3.48
CA ASP A 211 -13.62 -14.94 2.51
C ASP A 211 -12.36 -14.38 1.83
N GLU A 212 -12.35 -13.08 1.48
CA GLU A 212 -11.18 -12.37 0.94
C GLU A 212 -10.00 -12.40 1.91
N LYS A 213 -10.25 -12.12 3.18
CA LYS A 213 -9.21 -12.16 4.23
C LYS A 213 -8.66 -13.57 4.46
N GLU A 214 -9.48 -14.60 4.40
CA GLU A 214 -9.03 -16.00 4.51
C GLU A 214 -8.13 -16.37 3.33
N THR A 215 -8.49 -15.93 2.12
CA THR A 215 -7.67 -16.12 0.92
C THR A 215 -6.33 -15.41 1.03
N GLU A 216 -6.32 -14.16 1.51
CA GLU A 216 -5.07 -13.40 1.73
C GLU A 216 -4.17 -14.08 2.79
N LEU A 217 -4.76 -14.55 3.88
CA LEU A 217 -4.04 -15.29 4.92
C LEU A 217 -3.39 -16.57 4.34
N LEU A 218 -4.12 -17.31 3.53
CA LEU A 218 -3.63 -18.52 2.88
C LEU A 218 -2.45 -18.22 1.92
N ILE A 219 -2.57 -17.17 1.11
CA ILE A 219 -1.51 -16.73 0.19
C ILE A 219 -0.26 -16.32 0.98
N ASN A 220 -0.41 -15.59 2.07
CA ASN A 220 0.71 -15.17 2.90
C ASN A 220 1.38 -16.37 3.58
N THR A 221 0.60 -17.33 4.07
CA THR A 221 1.15 -18.59 4.65
C THR A 221 1.99 -19.34 3.61
N TYR A 222 1.50 -19.52 2.38
CA TYR A 222 2.27 -20.19 1.33
C TYR A 222 3.54 -19.40 0.92
N ARG A 223 3.48 -18.08 0.99
CA ARG A 223 4.65 -17.21 0.72
C ARG A 223 5.72 -17.39 1.80
N ASP A 224 5.32 -17.40 3.06
CA ASP A 224 6.22 -17.56 4.19
C ASP A 224 6.86 -18.96 4.19
N GLU A 225 6.07 -20.01 3.93
CA GLU A 225 6.60 -21.36 3.74
C GLU A 225 7.60 -21.44 2.55
N GLY A 226 7.29 -20.74 1.44
CA GLY A 226 8.16 -20.68 0.28
C GLY A 226 9.48 -19.95 0.59
N TYR A 227 9.42 -18.89 1.39
CA TYR A 227 10.58 -18.14 1.85
C TYR A 227 11.47 -19.01 2.75
N ASP A 228 10.89 -19.69 3.73
CA ASP A 228 11.62 -20.55 4.68
C ASP A 228 12.30 -21.71 3.93
N LYS A 229 11.58 -22.39 3.04
CA LYS A 229 12.16 -23.44 2.18
C LYS A 229 13.27 -22.91 1.27
N GLY A 230 13.12 -21.68 0.76
CA GLY A 230 14.16 -20.99 -0.03
C GLY A 230 15.40 -20.67 0.77
N LEU A 231 15.25 -20.21 2.00
CA LEU A 231 16.33 -19.90 2.93
C LEU A 231 17.09 -21.17 3.36
N GLU A 232 16.38 -22.24 3.72
CA GLU A 232 16.97 -23.53 4.06
C GLU A 232 17.78 -24.08 2.88
N LYS A 233 17.19 -24.08 1.67
CA LYS A 233 17.88 -24.56 0.46
C LYS A 233 19.11 -23.71 0.12
N GLY A 234 19.00 -22.38 0.22
CA GLY A 234 20.12 -21.47 -0.01
C GLY A 234 21.23 -21.66 1.00
N THR A 235 20.90 -21.83 2.27
CA THR A 235 21.86 -22.11 3.35
C THR A 235 22.57 -23.45 3.13
N LEU A 236 21.83 -24.49 2.72
CA LEU A 236 22.41 -25.80 2.41
C LEU A 236 23.37 -25.72 1.21
N GLN A 237 22.97 -25.05 0.13
CA GLN A 237 23.81 -24.85 -1.05
C GLN A 237 25.11 -24.12 -0.73
N GLU A 238 25.06 -23.08 0.09
CA GLU A 238 26.25 -22.34 0.51
C GLU A 238 27.18 -23.20 1.37
N LYS A 239 26.63 -23.97 2.32
CA LYS A 239 27.41 -24.93 3.09
C LYS A 239 28.08 -25.97 2.21
N GLN A 240 27.39 -26.52 1.22
CA GLN A 240 27.94 -27.47 0.26
C GLN A 240 29.03 -26.84 -0.61
N LYS A 241 28.87 -25.59 -1.02
CA LYS A 241 29.87 -24.85 -1.77
C LYS A 241 31.16 -24.67 -0.95
N ILE A 242 31.03 -24.21 0.29
CA ILE A 242 32.16 -24.06 1.21
C ILE A 242 32.84 -25.40 1.45
N ALA A 243 32.06 -26.47 1.67
CA ALA A 243 32.62 -27.81 1.88
C ALA A 243 33.43 -28.31 0.66
N ARG A 244 32.95 -28.05 -0.58
CA ARG A 244 33.72 -28.38 -1.80
C ARG A 244 35.03 -27.60 -1.89
N GLU A 245 35.03 -26.31 -1.58
CA GLU A 245 36.24 -25.50 -1.55
C GLU A 245 37.26 -26.00 -0.51
N MET A 246 36.78 -26.44 0.64
CA MET A 246 37.62 -27.05 1.68
C MET A 246 38.19 -28.40 1.26
N LEU A 247 37.39 -29.26 0.62
CA LEU A 247 37.85 -30.53 0.04
C LEU A 247 38.93 -30.32 -1.02
N ASN A 248 38.78 -29.34 -1.89
CA ASN A 248 39.79 -28.98 -2.92
C ASN A 248 41.09 -28.46 -2.31
N ARG A 249 41.11 -28.13 -1.03
CA ARG A 249 42.32 -27.73 -0.26
C ARG A 249 42.83 -28.84 0.64
N ASP A 250 42.41 -30.10 0.39
CA ASP A 250 42.79 -31.29 1.15
C ASP A 250 42.52 -31.20 2.65
N MET A 251 41.50 -30.45 3.06
CA MET A 251 41.09 -30.35 4.49
C MET A 251 40.44 -31.64 4.98
N ASN A 252 40.68 -31.95 6.24
CA ASN A 252 40.13 -33.16 6.86
C ASN A 252 38.57 -33.09 6.96
N ILE A 253 37.88 -34.19 6.55
CA ILE A 253 36.41 -34.28 6.53
C ILE A 253 35.80 -33.98 7.88
N SER A 254 36.43 -34.41 8.99
CA SER A 254 35.89 -34.11 10.33
C SER A 254 35.90 -32.61 10.64
N LEU A 255 36.93 -31.88 10.22
CA LEU A 255 37.04 -30.46 10.36
C LEU A 255 36.02 -29.72 9.46
N ILE A 256 35.85 -30.19 8.20
CA ILE A 256 34.82 -29.66 7.30
C ILE A 256 33.42 -29.84 7.91
N SER A 257 33.11 -30.99 8.45
CA SER A 257 31.85 -31.28 9.13
C SER A 257 31.62 -30.35 10.33
N GLU A 258 32.66 -30.10 11.13
CA GLU A 258 32.58 -29.19 12.27
C GLU A 258 32.26 -27.74 11.86
N LEU A 259 32.90 -27.26 10.80
CA LEU A 259 32.77 -25.87 10.34
C LEU A 259 31.47 -25.62 9.55
N THR A 260 31.07 -26.55 8.68
CA THR A 260 29.90 -26.38 7.81
C THR A 260 28.61 -26.90 8.44
N LYS A 261 28.70 -27.73 9.49
CA LYS A 261 27.58 -28.46 10.10
C LYS A 261 26.88 -29.44 9.13
N LEU A 262 27.58 -29.86 8.07
CA LEU A 262 27.17 -30.97 7.20
C LEU A 262 27.64 -32.30 7.81
N SER A 263 26.89 -33.38 7.57
CA SER A 263 27.31 -34.70 7.97
C SER A 263 28.50 -35.17 7.14
N LYS A 264 29.27 -36.15 7.65
CA LYS A 264 30.42 -36.72 6.90
C LYS A 264 29.98 -37.36 5.60
N GLU A 265 28.82 -38.02 5.62
CA GLU A 265 28.20 -38.68 4.48
C GLU A 265 27.83 -37.65 3.40
N GLU A 266 27.23 -36.51 3.79
CA GLU A 266 26.94 -35.43 2.88
C GLU A 266 28.21 -34.86 2.25
N ILE A 267 29.28 -34.67 3.02
CA ILE A 267 30.56 -34.16 2.54
C ILE A 267 31.21 -35.15 1.56
N GLU A 268 31.12 -36.45 1.83
CA GLU A 268 31.66 -37.50 0.95
C GLU A 268 30.96 -37.52 -0.41
N THR A 269 29.67 -37.19 -0.48
CA THR A 269 28.95 -37.06 -1.78
C THR A 269 29.31 -35.82 -2.58
N LEU A 270 30.08 -34.89 -2.02
CA LEU A 270 30.49 -33.65 -2.68
C LEU A 270 31.86 -33.81 -3.44
N LYS A 271 32.60 -34.91 -3.20
CA LYS A 271 33.82 -35.23 -3.92
C LYS A 271 33.50 -35.48 -5.38
#